data_1be8238b4120a878ed0a8bee696ceba9
#
_entry.id   1be8238b4120a878ed0a8bee696ceba9
#
_cell.length_a   1.000
_cell.length_b   1.000
_cell.length_c   1.000
_cell.angle_alpha   90.00
_cell.angle_beta   90.00
_cell.angle_gamma   90.00
#
_symmetry.space_group_name_H-M   'P 1'
#
loop_
_entity.id
_entity.type
_entity.pdbx_description
1 polymer ?
#
loop_
_entity_poly.entity_id
_entity_poly.type
_entity_poly.pdbx_seq_one_letter_code
_entity_poly.pdbx_strand_id
1 'polypeptide(L)'
;TLSLPFNVGVGGAMRTAFLFAQREGYDALVQVDADGQHNPDEISALLAGLENSDIVVGTRFHPNSTYKVRGPRKWAMDLLSWSLSKMAKTPISDTTSGFRSAGPRAISLFSRSYPAEYLGDTVGSLTIAIRDGLSISETPVTMYYRRIGRPSKSALWSTLYLGRASLALLVQLLKRNPHQSREVIS
;
A
#
# COMPACT_ATOMS: atom_id res chain seq x y z
N THR A 1 1.33 -16.75 16.26
CA THR A 1 1.73 -15.40 16.71
C THR A 1 3.24 -15.25 16.59
N LEU A 2 3.70 -14.12 16.00
CA LEU A 2 5.11 -13.74 15.97
C LEU A 2 5.35 -12.66 17.02
N SER A 3 6.23 -12.91 17.97
CA SER A 3 6.61 -11.95 19.01
C SER A 3 7.99 -11.39 18.70
N LEU A 4 8.11 -10.07 18.62
CA LEU A 4 9.37 -9.38 18.38
C LEU A 4 9.94 -8.88 19.72
N PRO A 5 11.27 -8.94 19.92
CA PRO A 5 11.89 -8.60 21.20
C PRO A 5 11.83 -7.10 21.53
N PHE A 6 11.61 -6.26 20.52
CA PHE A 6 11.47 -4.80 20.65
C PHE A 6 10.59 -4.24 19.52
N ASN A 7 10.16 -2.98 19.68
CA ASN A 7 9.34 -2.30 18.68
C ASN A 7 10.19 -1.94 17.45
N VAL A 8 9.92 -2.60 16.33
CA VAL A 8 10.58 -2.38 15.03
C VAL A 8 9.80 -1.43 14.12
N GLY A 9 8.73 -0.84 14.61
CA GLY A 9 7.80 -0.05 13.81
C GLY A 9 6.95 -0.91 12.87
N VAL A 10 5.94 -0.27 12.24
CA VAL A 10 5.01 -0.97 11.35
C VAL A 10 5.71 -1.59 10.14
N GLY A 11 6.65 -0.90 9.52
CA GLY A 11 7.40 -1.42 8.37
C GLY A 11 8.25 -2.65 8.72
N GLY A 12 8.91 -2.64 9.89
CA GLY A 12 9.67 -3.78 10.38
C GLY A 12 8.77 -4.98 10.73
N ALA A 13 7.62 -4.74 11.34
CA ALA A 13 6.63 -5.76 11.64
C ALA A 13 6.07 -6.39 10.35
N MET A 14 5.71 -5.58 9.36
CA MET A 14 5.24 -6.05 8.06
C MET A 14 6.31 -6.86 7.32
N ARG A 15 7.56 -6.38 7.29
CA ARG A 15 8.66 -7.15 6.70
C ARG A 15 8.82 -8.52 7.37
N THR A 16 8.71 -8.58 8.70
CA THR A 16 8.76 -9.85 9.43
C THR A 16 7.61 -10.78 9.03
N ALA A 17 6.39 -10.24 8.86
CA ALA A 17 5.25 -11.01 8.39
C ALA A 17 5.47 -11.56 6.97
N PHE A 18 6.00 -10.75 6.03
CA PHE A 18 6.32 -11.20 4.68
C PHE A 18 7.45 -12.24 4.65
N LEU A 19 8.49 -12.08 5.46
CA LEU A 19 9.54 -13.09 5.62
C LEU A 19 8.99 -14.42 6.14
N PHE A 20 8.12 -14.35 7.13
CA PHE A 20 7.45 -15.54 7.66
C PHE A 20 6.56 -16.20 6.62
N ALA A 21 5.72 -15.44 5.93
CA ALA A 21 4.85 -15.96 4.88
C ALA A 21 5.65 -16.63 3.75
N GLN A 22 6.75 -16.01 3.32
CA GLN A 22 7.66 -16.59 2.32
C GLN A 22 8.29 -17.89 2.79
N ARG A 23 8.76 -17.93 4.03
CA ARG A 23 9.42 -19.10 4.62
C ARG A 23 8.48 -20.30 4.78
N GLU A 24 7.26 -20.03 5.25
CA GLU A 24 6.24 -21.06 5.51
C GLU A 24 5.42 -21.42 4.26
N GLY A 25 5.70 -20.79 3.10
CA GLY A 25 5.06 -21.11 1.83
C GLY A 25 3.60 -20.68 1.74
N TYR A 26 3.22 -19.56 2.37
CA TYR A 26 1.87 -19.01 2.22
C TYR A 26 1.65 -18.42 0.83
N ASP A 27 0.49 -18.70 0.24
CA ASP A 27 0.08 -18.18 -1.07
C ASP A 27 -0.54 -16.79 -1.00
N ALA A 28 -0.97 -16.35 0.18
CA ALA A 28 -1.53 -15.04 0.39
C ALA A 28 -1.20 -14.48 1.78
N LEU A 29 -1.06 -13.16 1.87
CA LEU A 29 -0.95 -12.41 3.12
C LEU A 29 -1.94 -11.26 3.10
N VAL A 30 -2.69 -11.07 4.19
CA VAL A 30 -3.62 -9.94 4.34
C VAL A 30 -3.14 -9.06 5.49
N GLN A 31 -3.01 -7.77 5.23
CA GLN A 31 -2.76 -6.75 6.24
C GLN A 31 -4.08 -6.22 6.77
N VAL A 32 -4.26 -6.25 8.08
CA VAL A 32 -5.42 -5.71 8.80
C VAL A 32 -4.93 -4.91 9.99
N ASP A 33 -5.34 -3.65 10.10
CA ASP A 33 -4.99 -2.83 11.26
C ASP A 33 -5.87 -3.19 12.47
N ALA A 34 -5.26 -3.24 13.65
CA ALA A 34 -5.92 -3.66 14.90
C ALA A 34 -6.72 -2.53 15.59
N ASP A 35 -7.03 -1.45 14.89
CA ASP A 35 -7.76 -0.28 15.45
C ASP A 35 -9.28 -0.37 15.28
N GLY A 36 -9.78 -1.47 14.71
CA GLY A 36 -11.19 -1.76 14.48
C GLY A 36 -11.80 -0.97 13.33
N GLN A 37 -11.01 -0.37 12.46
CA GLN A 37 -11.51 0.35 11.28
C GLN A 37 -11.79 -0.59 10.10
N HIS A 38 -11.04 -1.67 9.95
CA HIS A 38 -11.22 -2.64 8.88
C HIS A 38 -12.29 -3.67 9.23
N ASN A 39 -13.15 -4.00 8.27
CA ASN A 39 -14.14 -5.07 8.42
C ASN A 39 -13.51 -6.43 8.05
N PRO A 40 -13.35 -7.36 9.01
CA PRO A 40 -12.77 -8.67 8.72
C PRO A 40 -13.58 -9.51 7.71
N ASP A 41 -14.90 -9.29 7.61
CA ASP A 41 -15.75 -10.01 6.66
C ASP A 41 -15.38 -9.74 5.19
N GLU A 42 -14.68 -8.64 4.93
CA GLU A 42 -14.24 -8.24 3.57
C GLU A 42 -12.89 -8.85 3.18
N ILE A 43 -12.23 -9.62 4.06
CA ILE A 43 -10.99 -10.33 3.76
C ILE A 43 -11.15 -11.28 2.57
N SER A 44 -12.28 -11.99 2.50
CA SER A 44 -12.58 -12.90 1.39
C SER A 44 -12.61 -12.19 0.04
N ALA A 45 -13.14 -10.96 -0.02
CA ALA A 45 -13.18 -10.16 -1.25
C ALA A 45 -11.78 -9.70 -1.67
N LEU A 46 -10.91 -9.34 -0.70
CA LEU A 46 -9.51 -9.02 -0.98
C LEU A 46 -8.73 -10.24 -1.49
N LEU A 47 -8.97 -11.42 -0.93
CA LEU A 47 -8.33 -12.66 -1.37
C LEU A 47 -8.78 -13.07 -2.78
N ALA A 48 -10.09 -12.95 -3.08
CA ALA A 48 -10.62 -13.23 -4.42
C ALA A 48 -10.00 -12.34 -5.49
N GLY A 49 -9.68 -11.09 -5.18
CA GLY A 49 -9.00 -10.17 -6.10
C GLY A 49 -7.59 -10.61 -6.50
N LEU A 50 -6.93 -11.48 -5.71
CA LEU A 50 -5.60 -12.01 -6.01
C LEU A 50 -5.60 -13.01 -7.19
N GLU A 51 -6.74 -13.50 -7.63
CA GLU A 51 -6.83 -14.32 -8.84
C GLU A 51 -6.38 -13.56 -10.11
N ASN A 52 -6.54 -12.22 -10.10
CA ASN A 52 -6.26 -11.37 -11.26
C ASN A 52 -5.18 -10.31 -11.01
N SER A 53 -4.60 -10.26 -9.80
CA SER A 53 -3.58 -9.27 -9.46
C SER A 53 -2.64 -9.77 -8.36
N ASP A 54 -1.44 -9.19 -8.31
CA ASP A 54 -0.43 -9.55 -7.31
C ASP A 54 -0.71 -8.89 -5.96
N ILE A 55 -1.39 -7.73 -5.98
CA ILE A 55 -1.76 -6.95 -4.78
C ILE A 55 -3.19 -6.44 -4.96
N VAL A 56 -4.01 -6.58 -3.93
CA VAL A 56 -5.35 -5.97 -3.87
C VAL A 56 -5.41 -4.96 -2.75
N VAL A 57 -5.84 -3.75 -3.06
CA VAL A 57 -6.01 -2.65 -2.10
C VAL A 57 -7.50 -2.49 -1.79
N GLY A 58 -7.85 -2.57 -0.53
CA GLY A 58 -9.21 -2.22 -0.07
C GLY A 58 -9.42 -0.71 -0.15
N THR A 59 -10.20 -0.25 -1.15
CA THR A 59 -10.43 1.17 -1.37
C THR A 59 -11.64 1.69 -0.60
N ARG A 60 -11.46 2.83 0.07
CA ARG A 60 -12.51 3.61 0.74
C ARG A 60 -13.25 4.54 -0.22
N PHE A 61 -12.71 4.74 -1.41
CA PHE A 61 -13.22 5.69 -2.40
C PHE A 61 -14.06 4.97 -3.46
N HIS A 62 -15.30 4.69 -3.11
CA HIS A 62 -16.29 4.10 -4.03
C HIS A 62 -17.64 4.86 -3.93
N PRO A 63 -18.54 4.73 -4.90
CA PRO A 63 -19.78 5.53 -4.97
C PRO A 63 -20.64 5.49 -3.71
N ASN A 64 -20.69 4.34 -3.03
CA ASN A 64 -21.50 4.13 -1.82
C ASN A 64 -20.74 4.42 -0.52
N SER A 65 -19.51 4.94 -0.61
CA SER A 65 -18.68 5.21 0.58
C SER A 65 -19.14 6.46 1.31
N THR A 66 -19.21 6.36 2.63
CA THR A 66 -19.41 7.51 3.53
C THR A 66 -18.11 8.24 3.85
N TYR A 67 -16.96 7.66 3.49
CA TYR A 67 -15.64 8.22 3.77
C TYR A 67 -15.36 9.43 2.87
N LYS A 68 -15.19 10.61 3.47
CA LYS A 68 -14.93 11.86 2.76
C LYS A 68 -13.69 12.53 3.30
N VAL A 69 -12.76 12.85 2.42
CA VAL A 69 -11.58 13.68 2.73
C VAL A 69 -11.77 15.07 2.10
N ARG A 70 -11.39 16.12 2.81
CA ARG A 70 -11.49 17.52 2.35
C ARG A 70 -10.20 18.28 2.59
N GLY A 71 -10.06 19.43 1.93
CA GLY A 71 -8.95 20.37 2.14
C GLY A 71 -7.61 19.89 1.57
N PRO A 72 -6.47 20.43 2.05
CA PRO A 72 -5.12 20.15 1.49
C PRO A 72 -4.74 18.67 1.49
N ARG A 73 -5.24 17.90 2.45
CA ARG A 73 -5.01 16.45 2.51
C ARG A 73 -5.60 15.73 1.28
N LYS A 74 -6.79 16.16 0.83
CA LYS A 74 -7.40 15.58 -0.37
C LYS A 74 -6.53 15.81 -1.59
N TRP A 75 -6.03 17.02 -1.79
CA TRP A 75 -5.15 17.34 -2.92
C TRP A 75 -3.87 16.49 -2.92
N ALA A 76 -3.24 16.32 -1.75
CA ALA A 76 -2.08 15.46 -1.64
C ALA A 76 -2.39 14.00 -1.98
N MET A 77 -3.54 13.49 -1.52
CA MET A 77 -4.00 12.12 -1.84
C MET A 77 -4.33 11.96 -3.33
N ASP A 78 -5.01 12.94 -3.94
CA ASP A 78 -5.34 12.93 -5.37
C ASP A 78 -4.05 12.93 -6.24
N LEU A 79 -3.05 13.71 -5.84
CA LEU A 79 -1.76 13.76 -6.53
C LEU A 79 -1.00 12.44 -6.41
N LEU A 80 -1.01 11.79 -5.23
CA LEU A 80 -0.43 10.45 -5.03
C LEU A 80 -1.15 9.41 -5.87
N SER A 81 -2.48 9.40 -5.84
CA SER A 81 -3.33 8.52 -6.62
C SER A 81 -3.04 8.67 -8.13
N TRP A 82 -3.02 9.90 -8.63
CA TRP A 82 -2.67 10.18 -10.02
C TRP A 82 -1.27 9.68 -10.39
N SER A 83 -0.27 9.97 -9.53
CA SER A 83 1.12 9.57 -9.78
C SER A 83 1.29 8.06 -9.83
N LEU A 84 0.73 7.33 -8.85
CA LEU A 84 0.81 5.87 -8.80
C LEU A 84 -0.02 5.22 -9.92
N SER A 85 -1.20 5.75 -10.23
CA SER A 85 -2.00 5.27 -11.36
C SER A 85 -1.28 5.40 -12.70
N LYS A 86 -0.55 6.52 -12.91
CA LYS A 86 0.30 6.71 -14.10
C LYS A 86 1.42 5.68 -14.17
N MET A 87 2.07 5.39 -13.03
CA MET A 87 3.15 4.40 -12.97
C MET A 87 2.62 2.97 -13.20
N ALA A 88 1.51 2.62 -12.57
CA ALA A 88 0.89 1.31 -12.65
C ALA A 88 0.14 1.05 -13.95
N LYS A 89 -0.16 2.11 -14.72
CA LYS A 89 -1.05 2.08 -15.91
C LYS A 89 -2.45 1.54 -15.61
N THR A 90 -2.88 1.63 -14.36
CA THR A 90 -4.21 1.23 -13.87
C THR A 90 -4.68 2.24 -12.81
N PRO A 91 -5.97 2.51 -12.70
CA PRO A 91 -6.49 3.41 -11.66
C PRO A 91 -6.22 2.85 -10.26
N ILE A 92 -5.62 3.68 -9.39
CA ILE A 92 -5.44 3.41 -7.96
C ILE A 92 -5.98 4.62 -7.22
N SER A 93 -7.13 4.47 -6.57
CA SER A 93 -7.83 5.57 -5.89
C SER A 93 -7.38 5.74 -4.43
N ASP A 94 -7.06 4.64 -3.73
CA ASP A 94 -6.70 4.64 -2.31
C ASP A 94 -5.28 4.16 -2.03
N THR A 95 -4.31 5.01 -2.30
CA THR A 95 -2.89 4.73 -2.10
C THR A 95 -2.48 4.64 -0.62
N THR A 96 -3.32 5.09 0.29
CA THR A 96 -3.04 5.19 1.73
C THR A 96 -3.78 4.16 2.57
N SER A 97 -4.58 3.29 1.97
CA SER A 97 -5.23 2.19 2.68
C SER A 97 -4.19 1.17 3.16
N GLY A 98 -4.28 0.77 4.43
CA GLY A 98 -3.52 -0.33 5.01
C GLY A 98 -4.20 -1.69 4.82
N PHE A 99 -5.48 -1.72 4.44
CA PHE A 99 -6.21 -2.96 4.21
C PHE A 99 -5.89 -3.53 2.83
N ARG A 100 -5.03 -4.52 2.79
CA ARG A 100 -4.46 -5.06 1.55
C ARG A 100 -4.25 -6.56 1.62
N SER A 101 -4.34 -7.21 0.46
CA SER A 101 -3.83 -8.57 0.28
C SER A 101 -2.66 -8.58 -0.70
N ALA A 102 -1.76 -9.54 -0.51
CA ALA A 102 -0.57 -9.76 -1.32
C ALA A 102 -0.49 -11.24 -1.71
N GLY A 103 -0.35 -11.52 -2.99
CA GLY A 103 -0.15 -12.84 -3.55
C GLY A 103 1.33 -13.28 -3.53
N PRO A 104 1.67 -14.45 -4.08
CA PRO A 104 3.00 -15.06 -3.95
C PRO A 104 4.14 -14.18 -4.48
N ARG A 105 3.94 -13.49 -5.62
CA ARG A 105 4.95 -12.58 -6.20
C ARG A 105 5.20 -11.38 -5.29
N ALA A 106 4.14 -10.80 -4.72
CA ALA A 106 4.25 -9.69 -3.79
C ALA A 106 4.88 -10.13 -2.45
N ILE A 107 4.55 -11.31 -1.93
CA ILE A 107 5.18 -11.90 -0.74
C ILE A 107 6.69 -12.05 -0.99
N SER A 108 7.09 -12.62 -2.11
CA SER A 108 8.49 -12.79 -2.49
C SER A 108 9.24 -11.45 -2.61
N LEU A 109 8.64 -10.44 -3.21
CA LEU A 109 9.23 -9.11 -3.31
C LEU A 109 9.39 -8.46 -1.93
N PHE A 110 8.33 -8.42 -1.14
CA PHE A 110 8.29 -7.71 0.13
C PHE A 110 9.06 -8.39 1.25
N SER A 111 9.29 -9.70 1.19
CA SER A 111 10.20 -10.38 2.10
C SER A 111 11.63 -9.83 2.01
N ARG A 112 12.05 -9.35 0.83
CA ARG A 112 13.38 -8.79 0.57
C ARG A 112 13.44 -7.27 0.68
N SER A 113 12.39 -6.56 0.26
CA SER A 113 12.43 -5.12 -0.05
C SER A 113 11.25 -4.33 0.54
N TYR A 114 10.70 -4.73 1.68
CA TYR A 114 9.63 -3.95 2.30
C TYR A 114 10.17 -2.66 2.94
N PRO A 115 9.56 -1.49 2.65
CA PRO A 115 10.05 -0.22 3.18
C PRO A 115 9.78 -0.09 4.68
N ALA A 116 10.80 0.38 5.42
CA ALA A 116 10.71 0.54 6.88
C ALA A 116 10.24 1.94 7.32
N GLU A 117 10.16 2.91 6.40
CA GLU A 117 9.85 4.30 6.71
C GLU A 117 8.35 4.54 6.89
N TYR A 118 8.01 5.66 7.55
CA TYR A 118 6.62 6.12 7.69
C TYR A 118 5.96 6.34 6.32
N LEU A 119 4.74 5.84 6.11
CA LEU A 119 4.06 5.67 4.82
C LEU A 119 4.80 4.76 3.81
N GLY A 120 5.94 4.18 4.20
CA GLY A 120 6.60 3.16 3.41
C GLY A 120 5.74 1.90 3.29
N ASP A 121 5.00 1.57 4.33
CA ASP A 121 4.03 0.47 4.39
C ASP A 121 2.86 0.63 3.42
N THR A 122 2.53 1.85 3.02
CA THR A 122 1.43 2.14 2.09
C THR A 122 1.92 2.61 0.72
N VAL A 123 2.31 3.86 0.60
CA VAL A 123 2.74 4.47 -0.68
C VAL A 123 4.06 3.88 -1.17
N GLY A 124 5.01 3.67 -0.27
CA GLY A 124 6.35 3.13 -0.60
C GLY A 124 6.26 1.69 -1.11
N SER A 125 5.47 0.83 -0.46
CA SER A 125 5.29 -0.56 -0.88
C SER A 125 4.63 -0.65 -2.26
N LEU A 126 3.59 0.16 -2.55
CA LEU A 126 2.98 0.22 -3.88
C LEU A 126 3.98 0.70 -4.94
N THR A 127 4.80 1.71 -4.61
CA THR A 127 5.83 2.21 -5.54
C THR A 127 6.85 1.13 -5.89
N ILE A 128 7.31 0.37 -4.91
CA ILE A 128 8.25 -0.75 -5.12
C ILE A 128 7.59 -1.83 -5.98
N ALA A 129 6.35 -2.23 -5.64
CA ALA A 129 5.61 -3.24 -6.38
C ALA A 129 5.40 -2.87 -7.85
N ILE A 130 4.97 -1.63 -8.13
CA ILE A 130 4.78 -1.13 -9.50
C ILE A 130 6.09 -1.15 -10.29
N ARG A 131 7.21 -0.78 -9.67
CA ARG A 131 8.53 -0.79 -10.31
C ARG A 131 9.04 -2.20 -10.62
N ASP A 132 8.67 -3.16 -9.80
CA ASP A 132 8.99 -4.58 -10.01
C ASP A 132 7.99 -5.26 -10.98
N GLY A 133 7.06 -4.51 -11.56
CA GLY A 133 6.10 -4.99 -12.55
C GLY A 133 4.97 -5.84 -11.94
N LEU A 134 4.63 -5.64 -10.67
CA LEU A 134 3.49 -6.30 -10.06
C LEU A 134 2.19 -5.59 -10.45
N SER A 135 1.15 -6.39 -10.67
CA SER A 135 -0.20 -5.91 -10.95
C SER A 135 -0.92 -5.55 -9.64
N ILE A 136 -1.68 -4.43 -9.69
CA ILE A 136 -2.44 -3.93 -8.55
C ILE A 136 -3.89 -3.75 -8.97
N SER A 137 -4.81 -4.19 -8.12
CA SER A 137 -6.24 -3.91 -8.26
C SER A 137 -6.82 -3.33 -6.98
N GLU A 138 -8.04 -2.81 -7.05
CA GLU A 138 -8.77 -2.29 -5.91
C GLU A 138 -10.09 -3.05 -5.70
N THR A 139 -10.43 -3.28 -4.44
CA THR A 139 -11.72 -3.83 -4.02
C THR A 139 -12.40 -2.83 -3.10
N PRO A 140 -13.66 -2.43 -3.35
CA PRO A 140 -14.41 -1.58 -2.44
C PRO A 140 -14.54 -2.20 -1.06
N VAL A 141 -14.22 -1.40 -0.01
CA VAL A 141 -14.32 -1.85 1.38
C VAL A 141 -15.01 -0.81 2.25
N THR A 142 -15.68 -1.28 3.30
CA THR A 142 -16.31 -0.43 4.30
C THR A 142 -15.31 -0.15 5.42
N MET A 143 -15.15 1.13 5.76
CA MET A 143 -14.34 1.54 6.90
C MET A 143 -15.22 2.00 8.04
N TYR A 144 -14.98 1.44 9.22
CA TYR A 144 -15.64 1.86 10.45
C TYR A 144 -14.93 3.04 11.11
N TYR A 145 -15.63 3.76 11.97
CA TYR A 145 -14.99 4.73 12.83
C TYR A 145 -14.04 4.04 13.81
N ARG A 146 -12.86 4.62 14.00
CA ARG A 146 -11.88 4.10 14.97
C ARG A 146 -12.50 4.00 16.36
N ARG A 147 -12.46 2.80 16.92
CA ARG A 147 -13.02 2.52 18.25
C ARG A 147 -11.96 2.60 19.35
N ILE A 148 -10.70 2.32 19.02
CA ILE A 148 -9.61 2.16 19.99
C ILE A 148 -8.35 2.90 19.47
N GLY A 149 -7.60 3.48 20.41
CA GLY A 149 -6.30 4.10 20.11
C GLY A 149 -6.38 5.56 19.69
N ARG A 150 -5.19 6.19 19.64
CA ARG A 150 -5.00 7.55 19.11
C ARG A 150 -4.31 7.47 17.76
N PRO A 151 -4.58 8.40 16.83
CA PRO A 151 -3.81 8.48 15.58
C PRO A 151 -2.32 8.60 15.89
N SER A 152 -1.50 7.83 15.20
CA SER A 152 -0.03 7.78 15.41
C SER A 152 0.64 9.12 15.17
N LYS A 153 0.02 10.01 14.37
CA LYS A 153 0.51 11.38 14.11
C LYS A 153 -0.65 12.36 13.93
N SER A 154 -0.39 13.65 14.17
CA SER A 154 -1.38 14.71 13.95
C SER A 154 -1.71 14.85 12.46
N ALA A 155 -2.91 15.38 12.16
CA ALA A 155 -3.37 15.59 10.79
C ALA A 155 -2.41 16.48 9.97
N LEU A 156 -1.77 17.48 10.61
CA LEU A 156 -0.81 18.38 9.97
C LEU A 156 0.45 17.63 9.52
N TRP A 157 1.04 16.83 10.42
CA TRP A 157 2.22 16.01 10.08
C TRP A 157 1.93 15.00 9.00
N SER A 158 0.75 14.35 9.02
CA SER A 158 0.33 13.42 7.97
C SER A 158 0.21 14.12 6.62
N THR A 159 -0.34 15.34 6.56
CA THR A 159 -0.48 16.12 5.32
C THR A 159 0.89 16.53 4.76
N LEU A 160 1.83 16.98 5.60
CA LEU A 160 3.19 17.32 5.18
C LEU A 160 3.93 16.10 4.61
N TYR A 161 3.78 14.94 5.24
CA TYR A 161 4.37 13.70 4.76
C TYR A 161 3.81 13.25 3.41
N LEU A 162 2.48 13.34 3.23
CA LEU A 162 1.83 13.07 1.95
C LEU A 162 2.34 14.01 0.86
N GLY A 163 2.51 15.31 1.18
CA GLY A 163 3.08 16.29 0.26
C GLY A 163 4.52 15.95 -0.16
N ARG A 164 5.38 15.56 0.79
CA ARG A 164 6.75 15.11 0.49
C ARG A 164 6.78 13.84 -0.36
N ALA A 165 5.94 12.86 -0.03
CA ALA A 165 5.83 11.62 -0.81
C ALA A 165 5.36 11.90 -2.25
N SER A 166 4.37 12.78 -2.41
CA SER A 166 3.89 13.22 -3.72
C SER A 166 4.98 13.88 -4.54
N LEU A 167 5.75 14.79 -3.93
CA LEU A 167 6.87 15.47 -4.60
C LEU A 167 7.97 14.49 -5.00
N ALA A 168 8.32 13.55 -4.10
CA ALA A 168 9.32 12.52 -4.41
C ALA A 168 8.89 11.64 -5.59
N LEU A 169 7.62 11.23 -5.64
CA LEU A 169 7.08 10.46 -6.77
C LEU A 169 7.04 11.26 -8.06
N LEU A 170 6.68 12.56 -8.02
CA LEU A 170 6.74 13.44 -9.19
C LEU A 170 8.15 13.55 -9.74
N VAL A 171 9.16 13.77 -8.88
CA VAL A 171 10.57 13.80 -9.30
C VAL A 171 10.99 12.47 -9.92
N GLN A 172 10.50 11.35 -9.38
CA GLN A 172 10.79 10.03 -9.94
C GLN A 172 10.10 9.79 -11.29
N LEU A 173 8.90 10.30 -11.51
CA LEU A 173 8.21 10.25 -12.80
C LEU A 173 8.92 11.09 -13.87
N LEU A 174 9.50 12.23 -13.47
CA LEU A 174 10.25 13.12 -14.35
C LEU A 174 11.66 12.57 -14.70
N LYS A 175 12.25 11.77 -13.82
CA LYS A 175 13.50 11.06 -14.11
C LYS A 175 13.18 9.86 -15.00
N ARG A 176 13.46 9.98 -16.31
CA ARG A 176 13.39 8.87 -17.27
C ARG A 176 14.14 7.66 -16.71
N ASN A 177 13.52 6.48 -16.69
CA ASN A 177 14.14 5.23 -16.28
C ASN A 177 15.39 4.94 -17.15
N PRO A 178 16.59 4.82 -16.56
CA PRO A 178 17.79 4.49 -17.34
C PRO A 178 17.86 3.02 -17.79
N HIS A 179 16.91 2.18 -17.37
CA HIS A 179 16.93 0.74 -17.68
C HIS A 179 16.29 0.33 -19.01
N GLN A 180 15.60 1.22 -19.73
CA GLN A 180 15.06 0.89 -21.07
C GLN A 180 16.07 1.05 -22.22
N SER A 181 17.31 1.48 -21.95
CA SER A 181 18.31 1.73 -22.98
C SER A 181 19.29 0.56 -23.22
N ARG A 182 19.08 -0.60 -22.60
CA ARG A 182 20.01 -1.74 -22.74
C ARG A 182 19.52 -2.91 -23.58
N GLU A 183 18.30 -2.88 -24.12
CA GLU A 183 17.77 -3.97 -24.96
C GLU A 183 17.77 -3.68 -26.47
N VAL A 184 18.44 -2.64 -26.94
CA VAL A 184 18.47 -2.30 -28.39
C VAL A 184 19.87 -2.52 -29.02
N ILE A 185 20.81 -3.12 -28.30
CA ILE A 185 22.13 -3.48 -28.89
C ILE A 185 22.48 -4.91 -28.48
N SER A 186 21.92 -5.86 -29.17
CA SER A 186 22.51 -7.18 -29.44
C SER A 186 21.80 -7.86 -30.62
#